data_f11afa42f0af84dd11c30d89289e8975
#
_entry.id   f11afa42f0af84dd11c30d89289e8975
#
_cell.length_a   1.000
_cell.length_b   1.000
_cell.length_c   1.000
_cell.angle_alpha   90.00
_cell.angle_beta   90.00
_cell.angle_gamma   90.00
#
_symmetry.space_group_name_H-M   'P 1'
#
loop_
_entity.id
_entity.type
_entity.pdbx_description
1 polymer ?
#
loop_
_entity_poly.entity_id
_entity_poly.type
_entity_poly.pdbx_seq_one_letter_code
_entity_poly.pdbx_strand_id
1 'polypeptide(L)'
;MSAFAADRSSSNMAGVTLMNNQVGHVVADVMRGKEGVTVTDLPSMIRVDGVGKVDFDYAEIAEALGWDDFGNDDFEEIMSTHYGRMVVLDDRVLLFANPEDAAEYIGFDLQPVQ
;
A
#
# COMPACT_ATOMS: atom_id res chain seq x y z
N MET A 1 -27.12 -6.40 -11.02
CA MET A 1 -25.93 -6.65 -10.97
C MET A 1 -24.88 -5.71 -11.23
N SER A 2 -25.26 -4.49 -11.18
CA SER A 2 -24.27 -3.47 -11.25
C SER A 2 -23.27 -3.60 -10.16
N ALA A 3 -23.69 -4.22 -9.07
CA ALA A 3 -22.77 -4.38 -7.97
C ALA A 3 -21.59 -5.23 -8.37
N PHE A 4 -21.81 -6.23 -9.17
CA PHE A 4 -20.73 -7.03 -9.59
C PHE A 4 -19.80 -6.30 -10.47
N ALA A 5 -20.32 -5.48 -11.35
CA ALA A 5 -19.48 -4.72 -12.22
C ALA A 5 -18.62 -3.77 -11.42
N ALA A 6 -19.20 -3.20 -10.40
CA ALA A 6 -18.42 -2.30 -9.57
C ALA A 6 -17.30 -3.04 -8.87
N ASP A 7 -17.58 -4.24 -8.41
CA ASP A 7 -16.58 -5.00 -7.75
C ASP A 7 -15.45 -5.35 -8.69
N ARG A 8 -15.77 -5.65 -9.91
CA ARG A 8 -14.75 -5.94 -10.85
C ARG A 8 -13.90 -4.75 -11.15
N SER A 9 -14.51 -3.61 -11.25
CA SER A 9 -13.77 -2.40 -11.47
C SER A 9 -12.80 -2.15 -10.37
N SER A 10 -13.23 -2.39 -9.15
CA SER A 10 -12.34 -2.11 -8.05
C SER A 10 -11.21 -3.09 -7.98
N SER A 11 -11.30 -4.21 -8.70
CA SER A 11 -10.19 -5.13 -8.69
C SER A 11 -8.96 -4.58 -9.39
N ASN A 12 -9.05 -3.43 -10.04
CA ASN A 12 -7.87 -2.77 -10.57
C ASN A 12 -7.16 -1.93 -9.54
N MET A 13 -7.64 -1.91 -8.33
CA MET A 13 -7.07 -1.07 -7.30
C MET A 13 -6.46 -1.91 -6.21
N ALA A 14 -5.51 -1.34 -5.51
CA ALA A 14 -4.97 -1.93 -4.30
C ALA A 14 -4.80 -0.81 -3.32
N GLY A 15 -4.80 -1.09 -2.04
CA GLY A 15 -4.67 -0.03 -1.08
C GLY A 15 -4.60 -0.48 0.35
N VAL A 16 -4.44 0.50 1.23
CA VAL A 16 -4.35 0.26 2.65
C VAL A 16 -5.23 1.24 3.39
N THR A 17 -5.59 0.87 4.62
CA THR A 17 -6.21 1.77 5.55
C THR A 17 -5.19 2.04 6.65
N LEU A 18 -4.86 3.30 6.84
CA LEU A 18 -3.87 3.72 7.82
C LEU A 18 -4.55 4.31 9.03
N MET A 19 -3.89 4.22 10.17
CA MET A 19 -4.40 4.83 11.38
C MET A 19 -4.33 6.34 11.27
N ASN A 20 -5.31 7.01 11.86
CA ASN A 20 -5.38 8.46 11.83
C ASN A 20 -4.54 9.01 12.98
N ASN A 21 -3.22 8.95 12.82
CA ASN A 21 -2.28 9.50 13.78
C ASN A 21 -1.20 10.24 13.00
N GLN A 22 -0.25 10.80 13.72
CA GLN A 22 0.75 11.65 13.08
C GLN A 22 1.53 10.89 12.00
N VAL A 23 1.97 9.69 12.31
CA VAL A 23 2.75 8.90 11.36
C VAL A 23 1.87 8.53 10.15
N GLY A 24 0.64 8.13 10.40
CA GLY A 24 -0.28 7.80 9.30
C GLY A 24 -0.52 8.97 8.38
N HIS A 25 -0.65 10.17 8.95
CA HIS A 25 -0.84 11.38 8.14
C HIS A 25 0.37 11.67 7.27
N VAL A 26 1.58 11.51 7.81
CA VAL A 26 2.78 11.79 7.04
C VAL A 26 2.93 10.78 5.91
N VAL A 27 2.66 9.51 6.18
CA VAL A 27 2.73 8.48 5.15
C VAL A 27 1.71 8.79 4.05
N ALA A 28 0.51 9.17 4.43
CA ALA A 28 -0.51 9.52 3.44
C ALA A 28 -0.08 10.71 2.61
N ASP A 29 0.55 11.70 3.23
CA ASP A 29 1.01 12.89 2.51
C ASP A 29 2.08 12.54 1.49
N VAL A 30 2.98 11.64 1.83
CA VAL A 30 4.01 11.19 0.89
C VAL A 30 3.33 10.57 -0.33
N MET A 31 2.23 9.88 -0.13
CA MET A 31 1.56 9.19 -1.22
C MET A 31 0.66 10.10 -2.04
N ARG A 32 0.26 11.25 -1.48
CA ARG A 32 -0.73 12.12 -2.13
C ARG A 32 -0.30 12.60 -3.49
N GLY A 33 0.96 12.78 -3.70
CA GLY A 33 1.44 13.32 -4.96
C GLY A 33 1.75 12.28 -5.99
N LYS A 34 1.57 11.01 -5.70
CA LYS A 34 1.96 9.98 -6.64
C LYS A 34 0.86 9.71 -7.64
N GLU A 35 1.28 9.44 -8.86
CA GLU A 35 0.35 9.24 -9.95
C GLU A 35 -0.49 8.01 -9.68
N GLY A 36 -1.78 8.08 -9.94
CA GLY A 36 -2.67 6.95 -9.78
C GLY A 36 -3.08 6.67 -8.35
N VAL A 37 -2.63 7.49 -7.39
CA VAL A 37 -2.93 7.28 -5.98
C VAL A 37 -3.96 8.29 -5.50
N THR A 38 -4.94 7.80 -4.74
CA THR A 38 -5.95 8.64 -4.13
C THR A 38 -5.88 8.47 -2.62
N VAL A 39 -5.83 9.58 -1.89
CA VAL A 39 -5.83 9.54 -0.44
C VAL A 39 -7.17 10.10 0.03
N THR A 40 -7.86 9.35 0.90
CA THR A 40 -9.15 9.76 1.42
C THR A 40 -9.08 9.85 2.94
N ASP A 41 -9.33 11.04 3.48
CA ASP A 41 -9.33 11.23 4.92
C ASP A 41 -10.71 10.92 5.47
N LEU A 42 -10.77 9.99 6.40
CA LEU A 42 -12.00 9.62 7.06
C LEU A 42 -11.88 10.00 8.54
N PRO A 43 -12.97 10.02 9.28
CA PRO A 43 -12.91 10.49 10.66
C PRO A 43 -11.90 9.74 11.54
N SER A 44 -11.78 8.44 11.35
CA SER A 44 -10.91 7.67 12.23
C SER A 44 -9.82 6.91 11.50
N MET A 45 -9.68 7.14 10.21
CA MET A 45 -8.67 6.42 9.45
C MET A 45 -8.38 7.16 8.15
N ILE A 46 -7.34 6.74 7.46
CA ILE A 46 -6.95 7.34 6.19
C ILE A 46 -6.83 6.22 5.19
N ARG A 47 -7.43 6.37 4.03
CA ARG A 47 -7.30 5.35 2.99
C ARG A 47 -6.35 5.82 1.91
N VAL A 48 -5.48 4.93 1.47
CA VAL A 48 -4.57 5.18 0.36
C VAL A 48 -4.85 4.10 -0.66
N ASP A 49 -5.36 4.48 -1.81
CA ASP A 49 -5.74 3.56 -2.87
C ASP A 49 -5.00 3.90 -4.14
N GLY A 50 -4.57 2.91 -4.87
CA GLY A 50 -3.85 3.15 -6.11
C GLY A 50 -4.31 2.23 -7.22
N VAL A 51 -4.16 2.71 -8.45
CA VAL A 51 -4.52 1.94 -9.63
C VAL A 51 -3.34 1.05 -9.98
N GLY A 52 -3.55 -0.24 -10.00
CA GLY A 52 -2.53 -1.20 -10.40
C GLY A 52 -1.54 -1.52 -9.32
N LYS A 53 -0.92 -0.53 -8.74
CA LYS A 53 0.15 -0.74 -7.76
C LYS A 53 0.25 0.45 -6.82
N VAL A 54 0.59 0.17 -5.57
CA VAL A 54 0.92 1.22 -4.60
C VAL A 54 2.28 0.87 -4.02
N ASP A 55 3.17 1.84 -4.01
CA ASP A 55 4.55 1.65 -3.55
C ASP A 55 4.83 2.57 -2.38
N PHE A 56 5.00 2.02 -1.19
CA PHE A 56 5.35 2.78 0.00
C PHE A 56 6.86 2.66 0.18
N ASP A 57 7.59 3.67 -0.25
CA ASP A 57 9.05 3.70 -0.19
C ASP A 57 9.47 4.20 1.19
N TYR A 58 10.12 3.37 1.96
CA TYR A 58 10.46 3.69 3.34
C TYR A 58 11.44 4.86 3.44
N ALA A 59 12.33 5.01 2.49
CA ALA A 59 13.26 6.13 2.52
C ALA A 59 12.53 7.46 2.38
N GLU A 60 11.54 7.52 1.51
CA GLU A 60 10.74 8.72 1.36
C GLU A 60 9.95 9.01 2.62
N ILE A 61 9.41 7.96 3.23
CA ILE A 61 8.62 8.13 4.44
C ILE A 61 9.50 8.59 5.58
N ALA A 62 10.66 7.99 5.74
CA ALA A 62 11.59 8.35 6.81
C ALA A 62 12.00 9.81 6.66
N GLU A 63 12.28 10.24 5.45
CA GLU A 63 12.66 11.61 5.21
C GLU A 63 11.52 12.55 5.59
N ALA A 64 10.32 12.23 5.21
CA ALA A 64 9.18 13.07 5.52
C ALA A 64 8.90 13.12 7.02
N LEU A 65 9.18 12.03 7.73
CA LEU A 65 9.00 11.99 9.17
C LEU A 65 10.15 12.64 9.93
N GLY A 66 11.28 12.83 9.28
CA GLY A 66 12.47 13.31 9.98
C GLY A 66 13.13 12.21 10.79
N TRP A 67 12.94 10.97 10.40
CA TRP A 67 13.50 9.81 11.10
C TRP A 67 14.71 9.31 10.35
N ASP A 68 15.61 8.66 11.07
CA ASP A 68 16.79 8.07 10.44
C ASP A 68 16.39 6.91 9.58
N ASP A 69 15.40 6.13 9.98
CA ASP A 69 14.93 5.05 9.16
C ASP A 69 13.46 4.76 9.46
N PHE A 70 12.84 3.99 8.59
CA PHE A 70 11.46 3.55 8.74
C PHE A 70 11.47 2.12 8.23
N GLY A 71 10.84 1.21 8.92
CA GLY A 71 10.90 -0.19 8.56
C GLY A 71 9.54 -0.85 8.58
N ASN A 72 9.56 -2.16 8.34
CA ASN A 72 8.35 -2.94 8.27
C ASN A 72 7.52 -2.87 9.53
N ASP A 73 8.18 -2.89 10.68
CA ASP A 73 7.47 -2.80 11.95
C ASP A 73 6.72 -1.50 12.10
N ASP A 74 7.34 -0.41 11.63
CA ASP A 74 6.71 0.89 11.71
C ASP A 74 5.48 0.96 10.82
N PHE A 75 5.60 0.37 9.64
CA PHE A 75 4.48 0.38 8.71
C PHE A 75 3.33 -0.47 9.26
N GLU A 76 3.66 -1.61 9.83
CA GLU A 76 2.64 -2.48 10.39
C GLU A 76 1.86 -1.82 11.51
N GLU A 77 2.53 -0.98 12.26
CA GLU A 77 1.87 -0.29 13.37
C GLU A 77 0.78 0.65 12.91
N ILE A 78 0.92 1.24 11.74
CA ILE A 78 -0.06 2.20 11.27
C ILE A 78 -1.04 1.62 10.27
N MET A 79 -0.76 0.40 9.76
CA MET A 79 -1.64 -0.19 8.77
C MET A 79 -2.71 -1.01 9.48
N SER A 80 -3.95 -0.65 9.25
CA SER A 80 -5.06 -1.36 9.85
C SER A 80 -5.48 -2.54 8.99
N THR A 81 -5.72 -2.29 7.72
CA THR A 81 -6.08 -3.35 6.78
C THR A 81 -5.52 -3.00 5.42
N HIS A 82 -5.53 -3.96 4.53
CA HIS A 82 -5.14 -3.72 3.16
C HIS A 82 -5.91 -4.65 2.24
N TYR A 83 -5.93 -4.33 0.96
CA TYR A 83 -6.47 -5.20 -0.05
C TYR A 83 -5.52 -5.18 -1.25
N GLY A 84 -5.56 -6.26 -2.03
CA GLY A 84 -4.60 -6.47 -3.07
C GLY A 84 -3.48 -7.37 -2.58
N ARG A 85 -2.56 -7.69 -3.45
CA ARG A 85 -1.46 -8.56 -3.08
C ARG A 85 -0.32 -7.75 -2.52
N MET A 86 0.02 -7.99 -1.27
CA MET A 86 1.08 -7.26 -0.58
C MET A 86 2.42 -7.97 -0.72
N VAL A 87 3.45 -7.23 -1.05
CA VAL A 87 4.81 -7.72 -1.07
C VAL A 87 5.62 -6.85 -0.12
N VAL A 88 6.22 -7.46 0.88
CA VAL A 88 6.98 -6.75 1.90
C VAL A 88 8.47 -6.95 1.60
N LEU A 89 9.16 -5.85 1.34
CA LEU A 89 10.59 -5.89 1.09
C LEU A 89 11.31 -5.18 2.21
N ASP A 90 12.62 -5.16 2.18
CA ASP A 90 13.40 -4.52 3.24
C ASP A 90 13.22 -3.02 3.24
N ASP A 91 13.06 -2.43 2.07
CA ASP A 91 13.05 -0.99 1.92
C ASP A 91 11.70 -0.42 1.49
N ARG A 92 10.68 -1.25 1.32
CA ARG A 92 9.37 -0.77 0.89
C ARG A 92 8.32 -1.85 0.99
N VAL A 93 7.07 -1.42 0.90
CA VAL A 93 5.94 -2.33 0.79
C VAL A 93 5.24 -2.00 -0.52
N LEU A 94 4.95 -3.02 -1.28
CA LEU A 94 4.22 -2.87 -2.53
C LEU A 94 2.88 -3.58 -2.41
N LEU A 95 1.86 -2.98 -3.01
CA LEU A 95 0.57 -3.65 -3.11
C LEU A 95 0.18 -3.66 -4.57
N PHE A 96 -0.26 -4.80 -5.05
CA PHE A 96 -0.62 -4.97 -6.44
C PHE A 96 -2.10 -5.34 -6.55
N ALA A 97 -2.78 -4.69 -7.46
CA ALA A 97 -4.17 -5.03 -7.73
C ALA A 97 -4.25 -6.41 -8.37
N ASN A 98 -3.26 -6.74 -9.20
CA ASN A 98 -3.24 -8.01 -9.88
C ASN A 98 -2.14 -8.87 -9.30
N PRO A 99 -2.45 -10.05 -8.75
CA PRO A 99 -1.41 -10.90 -8.16
C PRO A 99 -0.30 -11.27 -9.14
N GLU A 100 -0.58 -11.29 -10.42
CA GLU A 100 0.43 -11.63 -11.40
C GLU A 100 1.55 -10.62 -11.44
N ASP A 101 1.23 -9.36 -11.16
CA ASP A 101 2.24 -8.32 -11.14
C ASP A 101 3.21 -8.50 -9.98
N ALA A 102 2.75 -9.12 -8.92
CA ALA A 102 3.59 -9.36 -7.77
C ALA A 102 4.54 -10.53 -7.99
N ALA A 103 4.27 -11.36 -8.96
CA ALA A 103 5.07 -12.56 -9.18
C ALA A 103 6.53 -12.24 -9.49
N GLU A 104 6.80 -11.08 -10.08
CA GLU A 104 8.16 -10.68 -10.37
C GLU A 104 8.98 -10.56 -9.11
N TYR A 105 8.35 -10.31 -7.97
CA TYR A 105 9.03 -10.12 -6.71
C TYR A 105 9.06 -11.38 -5.84
N ILE A 106 8.10 -12.27 -6.05
CA ILE A 106 8.01 -13.44 -5.21
C ILE A 106 7.98 -14.72 -6.02
N GLY A 107 8.39 -14.64 -7.25
CA GLY A 107 8.34 -15.76 -8.16
C GLY A 107 9.10 -16.96 -7.69
N PHE A 108 10.23 -16.77 -7.06
CA PHE A 108 10.98 -17.84 -6.55
C PHE A 108 10.23 -18.62 -5.56
N ASP A 109 9.50 -17.95 -4.68
CA ASP A 109 8.78 -18.58 -3.61
C ASP A 109 7.65 -19.43 -4.13
N LEU A 110 7.13 -19.07 -5.28
CA LEU A 110 6.03 -19.79 -5.83
C LEU A 110 6.46 -20.97 -6.63
N GLN A 111 7.54 -20.87 -7.31
CA GLN A 111 8.00 -21.90 -8.16
C GLN A 111 8.41 -23.15 -7.49
N PRO A 112 9.18 -23.08 -6.49
CA PRO A 112 9.77 -24.25 -5.92
C PRO A 112 8.79 -25.22 -5.31
N VAL A 113 7.61 -24.84 -5.31
CA VAL A 113 6.66 -25.68 -4.73
C VAL A 113 6.63 -27.03 -5.35
N GLN A 114 6.96 -27.13 -6.55
CA GLN A 114 6.95 -28.41 -7.15
C GLN A 114 8.18 -29.21 -6.89
#